data_04fa36a65e925c07c51dfa9b2b890616
#
_entry.id   04fa36a65e925c07c51dfa9b2b890616
#
_cell.length_a   1.000
_cell.length_b   1.000
_cell.length_c   1.000
_cell.angle_alpha   90.00
_cell.angle_beta   90.00
_cell.angle_gamma   90.00
#
_symmetry.space_group_name_H-M   'P 1'
#
loop_
_entity.id
_entity.type
_entity.pdbx_description
1 polymer ?
#
loop_
_entity_poly.entity_id
_entity_poly.type
_entity_poly.pdbx_seq_one_letter_code
_entity_poly.pdbx_strand_id
1 'polypeptide(L)'
;MGEKVKKKGTWDARWLTIPEFADALPVNLFHKEQVQPAFEGEKTAEFQNVHVFVRGHFTLERAQKIFCKVTADDHYKAYLDGAFMGEGPAAAYHTKYYYNVLELGTFAAGEHVLALHLYYQGLVNRVWNSGDLRFAFAAELWDEKGKEIPVSFCFLKTDCYEGETVGYETQFLENFDSRKYPYGWKNTGFDADGWEKPVPAVWADYTLTKQPTEMLSYMEYQLGTIKLHAGNEHPLEPTKLHSDAVQPLEPAKLEHKCADHNGHIHQITPSVIRQDPDGSMLLDAGEEITGMILLTAEGKDGDQVKLFYGEELDGKGSVRYDMRCNCCYREIWTLADGRCEFDPYDYKGFRYVKIVPDGGVKLSDIRFLVRHYPMDESLCELKTEEKTLENIFQICKNAVRLGTQENYVDCPTREKGQYLGDAVVTAHAQVLLTGKTDMLLKCIDQFAQTARVCPGLLAVAPGGLMQEIADFSLFGVSAPFWGAEIVPNHKQNYGGFFNMNVRNEIKAQIIRAGMTMQEVVDLLSDEYG
;
A
#
# COMPACT_ATOMS: atom_id res chain seq x y z
N MET A 1 -22.68 23.56 24.12
CA MET A 1 -21.36 23.01 23.72
C MET A 1 -20.88 22.12 24.86
N GLY A 2 -21.08 20.81 24.74
CA GLY A 2 -20.65 19.86 25.76
C GLY A 2 -19.14 19.62 25.62
N GLU A 3 -18.41 19.75 26.73
CA GLU A 3 -17.01 19.34 26.78
C GLU A 3 -16.89 17.88 26.35
N LYS A 4 -16.19 17.64 25.21
CA LYS A 4 -15.82 16.28 24.79
C LYS A 4 -14.91 15.71 25.88
N VAL A 5 -15.38 14.72 26.60
CA VAL A 5 -14.55 13.95 27.55
C VAL A 5 -13.40 13.34 26.76
N LYS A 6 -12.17 13.85 26.94
CA LYS A 6 -10.96 13.31 26.31
C LYS A 6 -10.76 11.84 26.73
N LYS A 7 -11.00 10.89 25.84
CA LYS A 7 -10.66 9.49 26.06
C LYS A 7 -9.13 9.37 26.15
N LYS A 8 -8.63 8.74 27.22
CA LYS A 8 -7.19 8.50 27.44
C LYS A 8 -6.63 7.68 26.26
N GLY A 9 -5.71 8.26 25.48
CA GLY A 9 -5.07 7.59 24.34
C GLY A 9 -5.48 8.07 22.95
N THR A 10 -6.37 9.06 22.84
CA THR A 10 -6.72 9.67 21.54
C THR A 10 -5.87 10.92 21.30
N TRP A 11 -5.42 11.07 20.06
CA TRP A 11 -4.75 12.27 19.58
C TRP A 11 -5.80 13.27 19.06
N ASP A 12 -5.77 14.50 19.57
CA ASP A 12 -6.59 15.61 19.08
C ASP A 12 -5.75 16.39 18.04
N ALA A 13 -5.74 15.85 16.81
CA ALA A 13 -4.87 16.33 15.76
C ALA A 13 -5.37 17.62 15.12
N ARG A 14 -4.46 18.49 14.72
CA ARG A 14 -4.72 19.63 13.87
C ARG A 14 -4.68 19.17 12.40
N TRP A 15 -5.83 18.86 11.85
CA TRP A 15 -5.94 18.42 10.49
C TRP A 15 -5.80 19.57 9.49
N LEU A 16 -4.96 19.34 8.48
CA LEU A 16 -4.70 20.26 7.36
C LEU A 16 -5.04 19.57 6.05
N THR A 17 -5.50 20.34 5.09
CA THR A 17 -5.80 19.88 3.72
C THR A 17 -5.37 20.92 2.68
N ILE A 18 -5.49 20.57 1.40
CA ILE A 18 -5.30 21.54 0.31
C ILE A 18 -6.63 22.23 -0.01
N PRO A 19 -6.63 23.44 -0.58
CA PRO A 19 -7.84 24.24 -0.78
C PRO A 19 -8.96 23.53 -1.52
N GLU A 20 -8.65 22.72 -2.54
CA GLU A 20 -9.63 22.00 -3.33
C GLU A 20 -10.49 21.03 -2.49
N PHE A 21 -9.90 20.41 -1.47
CA PHE A 21 -10.62 19.51 -0.58
C PHE A 21 -11.23 20.20 0.64
N ALA A 22 -10.83 21.43 0.94
CA ALA A 22 -11.40 22.19 2.05
C ALA A 22 -12.88 22.51 1.86
N ASP A 23 -13.26 22.81 0.61
CA ASP A 23 -14.62 23.14 0.21
C ASP A 23 -15.44 21.91 -0.24
N ALA A 24 -14.80 20.75 -0.40
CA ALA A 24 -15.46 19.50 -0.72
C ALA A 24 -16.16 18.95 0.53
N LEU A 25 -17.46 18.74 0.43
CA LEU A 25 -18.20 18.09 1.52
C LEU A 25 -17.96 16.58 1.48
N PRO A 26 -17.59 15.96 2.60
CA PRO A 26 -17.42 14.53 2.68
C PRO A 26 -18.70 13.79 2.27
N VAL A 27 -18.53 12.74 1.47
CA VAL A 27 -19.62 11.88 1.00
C VAL A 27 -19.71 10.66 1.90
N ASN A 28 -20.94 10.29 2.27
CA ASN A 28 -21.14 9.04 3.00
C ASN A 28 -21.20 7.86 2.03
N LEU A 29 -20.10 7.14 1.90
CA LEU A 29 -20.00 5.99 1.02
C LEU A 29 -20.84 4.77 1.46
N PHE A 30 -21.36 4.79 2.69
CA PHE A 30 -22.24 3.71 3.16
C PHE A 30 -23.64 3.74 2.55
N HIS A 31 -23.95 4.77 1.75
CA HIS A 31 -25.22 4.87 1.04
C HIS A 31 -24.99 5.10 -0.44
N LYS A 32 -25.37 4.15 -1.27
CA LYS A 32 -25.14 4.18 -2.71
C LYS A 32 -25.72 5.42 -3.38
N GLU A 33 -26.87 5.89 -2.94
CA GLU A 33 -27.51 7.09 -3.48
C GLU A 33 -26.68 8.36 -3.25
N GLN A 34 -25.77 8.34 -2.27
CA GLN A 34 -24.85 9.43 -2.00
C GLN A 34 -23.52 9.27 -2.72
N VAL A 35 -23.12 8.02 -3.03
CA VAL A 35 -21.90 7.71 -3.74
C VAL A 35 -22.01 8.03 -5.23
N GLN A 36 -23.07 7.57 -5.89
CA GLN A 36 -23.24 7.72 -7.33
C GLN A 36 -23.16 9.17 -7.81
N PRO A 37 -23.86 10.16 -7.21
CA PRO A 37 -23.74 11.54 -7.64
C PRO A 37 -22.34 12.14 -7.45
N ALA A 38 -21.56 11.63 -6.51
CA ALA A 38 -20.18 12.06 -6.30
C ALA A 38 -19.23 11.45 -7.33
N PHE A 39 -19.55 10.29 -7.91
CA PHE A 39 -18.72 9.55 -8.85
C PHE A 39 -19.21 9.60 -10.31
N GLU A 40 -20.42 10.05 -10.55
CA GLU A 40 -21.00 10.22 -11.89
C GLU A 40 -20.80 11.68 -12.39
N GLY A 41 -19.59 12.09 -12.69
CA GLY A 41 -19.36 13.39 -13.28
C GLY A 41 -17.90 13.81 -13.38
N GLU A 42 -17.64 14.85 -14.16
CA GLU A 42 -16.29 15.37 -14.40
C GLU A 42 -15.54 15.75 -13.12
N LYS A 43 -16.22 16.12 -12.04
CA LYS A 43 -15.62 16.49 -10.76
C LYS A 43 -14.95 15.32 -10.02
N THR A 44 -15.33 14.08 -10.27
CA THR A 44 -14.74 12.93 -9.57
C THR A 44 -13.35 12.59 -10.06
N ALA A 45 -13.06 12.82 -11.35
CA ALA A 45 -11.72 12.60 -11.91
C ALA A 45 -10.67 13.56 -11.32
N GLU A 46 -11.08 14.77 -10.93
CA GLU A 46 -10.20 15.75 -10.29
C GLU A 46 -9.74 15.31 -8.89
N PHE A 47 -10.49 14.41 -8.26
CA PHE A 47 -10.22 13.88 -6.93
C PHE A 47 -9.73 12.42 -6.95
N GLN A 48 -9.17 11.97 -8.04
CA GLN A 48 -8.57 10.64 -8.17
C GLN A 48 -7.07 10.74 -8.41
N ASN A 49 -6.33 9.77 -7.89
CA ASN A 49 -4.87 9.69 -8.04
C ASN A 49 -4.15 10.99 -7.66
N VAL A 50 -4.53 11.57 -6.54
CA VAL A 50 -3.98 12.87 -6.10
C VAL A 50 -2.71 12.66 -5.29
N HIS A 51 -1.61 13.23 -5.76
CA HIS A 51 -0.33 13.25 -5.07
C HIS A 51 0.00 14.67 -4.62
N VAL A 52 0.40 14.81 -3.35
CA VAL A 52 0.76 16.11 -2.75
C VAL A 52 2.08 15.98 -1.99
N PHE A 53 3.04 16.83 -2.35
CA PHE A 53 4.28 16.97 -1.60
C PHE A 53 4.10 18.05 -0.54
N VAL A 54 4.38 17.71 0.71
CA VAL A 54 4.29 18.64 1.84
C VAL A 54 5.68 18.79 2.45
N ARG A 55 6.05 20.03 2.79
CA ARG A 55 7.28 20.34 3.51
C ARG A 55 6.94 21.04 4.81
N GLY A 56 7.35 20.46 5.92
CA GLY A 56 7.24 21.02 7.26
C GLY A 56 8.59 21.52 7.75
N HIS A 57 8.79 22.82 7.79
CA HIS A 57 10.02 23.46 8.28
C HIS A 57 9.99 23.64 9.79
N PHE A 58 11.06 23.27 10.45
CA PHE A 58 11.24 23.50 11.88
C PHE A 58 12.72 23.72 12.24
N THR A 59 12.96 24.33 13.38
CA THR A 59 14.31 24.66 13.86
C THR A 59 14.55 24.06 15.24
N LEU A 60 15.71 23.48 15.44
CA LEU A 60 16.18 22.99 16.73
C LEU A 60 17.23 23.91 17.30
N GLU A 61 17.05 24.39 18.54
CA GLU A 61 18.02 25.22 19.24
C GLU A 61 19.25 24.42 19.72
N ARG A 62 19.09 23.13 19.92
CA ARG A 62 20.12 22.19 20.39
C ARG A 62 19.86 20.80 19.83
N ALA A 63 20.88 19.93 19.92
CA ALA A 63 20.72 18.53 19.60
C ALA A 63 19.69 17.87 20.52
N GLN A 64 18.69 17.18 19.96
CA GLN A 64 17.66 16.51 20.73
C GLN A 64 17.00 15.37 19.92
N LYS A 65 16.42 14.43 20.66
CA LYS A 65 15.64 13.36 20.10
C LYS A 65 14.25 13.85 19.74
N ILE A 66 13.77 13.46 18.56
CA ILE A 66 12.50 13.90 17.99
C ILE A 66 11.58 12.71 17.76
N PHE A 67 10.31 12.92 18.04
CA PHE A 67 9.21 12.02 17.74
C PHE A 67 8.19 12.76 16.87
N CYS A 68 7.55 12.03 15.97
CA CYS A 68 6.48 12.55 15.12
C CYS A 68 5.21 11.71 15.31
N LYS A 69 4.09 12.40 15.59
CA LYS A 69 2.77 11.81 15.33
C LYS A 69 2.34 12.25 13.95
N VAL A 70 1.96 11.30 13.12
CA VAL A 70 1.59 11.56 11.73
C VAL A 70 0.44 10.66 11.29
N THR A 71 -0.42 11.22 10.49
CA THR A 71 -1.49 10.49 9.79
C THR A 71 -1.86 11.26 8.52
N ALA A 72 -2.47 10.56 7.59
CA ALA A 72 -3.08 11.15 6.40
C ALA A 72 -4.28 10.30 5.95
N ASP A 73 -5.18 10.86 5.21
CA ASP A 73 -6.20 10.17 4.48
C ASP A 73 -5.98 10.44 2.98
N ASP A 74 -5.62 9.44 2.14
CA ASP A 74 -5.55 8.00 2.50
C ASP A 74 -4.22 7.60 3.15
N HIS A 75 -3.07 8.07 2.61
CA HIS A 75 -1.75 7.53 2.91
C HIS A 75 -0.64 8.57 2.84
N TYR A 76 0.44 8.34 3.56
CA TYR A 76 1.65 9.17 3.51
C TYR A 76 2.93 8.34 3.44
N LYS A 77 3.96 8.89 2.82
CA LYS A 77 5.38 8.54 3.04
C LYS A 77 6.05 9.71 3.72
N ALA A 78 6.79 9.46 4.81
CA ALA A 78 7.46 10.48 5.60
C ALA A 78 8.97 10.42 5.42
N TYR A 79 9.57 11.59 5.31
CA TYR A 79 11.03 11.78 5.21
C TYR A 79 11.46 12.86 6.17
N LEU A 80 12.67 12.72 6.73
CA LEU A 80 13.30 13.75 7.52
C LEU A 80 14.66 14.06 6.92
N ASP A 81 14.85 15.32 6.50
CA ASP A 81 16.08 15.78 5.81
C ASP A 81 16.50 14.88 4.64
N GLY A 82 15.52 14.38 3.89
CA GLY A 82 15.68 13.46 2.76
C GLY A 82 15.72 11.97 3.12
N ALA A 83 15.90 11.61 4.39
CA ALA A 83 15.89 10.21 4.80
C ALA A 83 14.46 9.68 4.97
N PHE A 84 14.16 8.51 4.42
CA PHE A 84 12.86 7.85 4.58
C PHE A 84 12.66 7.40 6.03
N MET A 85 11.51 7.73 6.61
CA MET A 85 11.18 7.46 8.02
C MET A 85 10.05 6.46 8.20
N GLY A 86 9.31 6.15 7.14
CA GLY A 86 8.20 5.22 7.15
C GLY A 86 7.01 5.70 6.32
N GLU A 87 6.02 4.86 6.21
CA GLU A 87 4.75 5.15 5.52
C GLU A 87 3.56 4.67 6.34
N GLY A 88 2.37 5.16 5.99
CA GLY A 88 1.10 4.82 6.65
C GLY A 88 0.05 5.91 6.43
N PRO A 89 -1.00 5.90 7.25
CA PRO A 89 -1.37 4.86 8.19
C PRO A 89 -1.91 3.63 7.45
N ALA A 90 -2.07 2.51 8.14
CA ALA A 90 -2.88 1.41 7.60
C ALA A 90 -4.32 1.86 7.38
N ALA A 91 -4.95 1.35 6.34
CA ALA A 91 -6.34 1.70 6.00
C ALA A 91 -7.29 1.49 7.20
N ALA A 92 -8.14 2.47 7.45
CA ALA A 92 -9.11 2.45 8.56
C ALA A 92 -10.29 3.39 8.30
N TYR A 93 -11.36 3.27 9.07
CA TYR A 93 -12.51 4.16 8.99
C TYR A 93 -12.29 5.44 9.80
N HIS A 94 -12.86 6.57 9.39
CA HIS A 94 -12.77 7.84 10.11
C HIS A 94 -13.32 7.76 11.56
N THR A 95 -14.22 6.81 11.85
CA THR A 95 -14.75 6.55 13.19
C THR A 95 -13.75 5.89 14.13
N LYS A 96 -12.68 5.26 13.59
CA LYS A 96 -11.55 4.69 14.30
C LYS A 96 -10.34 4.69 13.37
N TYR A 97 -9.86 5.88 13.07
CA TYR A 97 -8.78 6.10 12.12
C TYR A 97 -7.42 5.96 12.79
N TYR A 98 -6.40 5.50 12.06
CA TYR A 98 -5.09 5.26 12.64
C TYR A 98 -4.15 6.45 12.48
N TYR A 99 -3.25 6.60 13.45
CA TYR A 99 -2.06 7.43 13.33
C TYR A 99 -0.82 6.63 13.74
N ASN A 100 0.31 7.03 13.22
CA ASN A 100 1.61 6.46 13.56
C ASN A 100 2.39 7.37 14.51
N VAL A 101 3.27 6.76 15.30
CA VAL A 101 4.26 7.46 16.10
C VAL A 101 5.62 7.02 15.59
N LEU A 102 6.31 7.94 14.90
CA LEU A 102 7.65 7.72 14.38
C LEU A 102 8.67 8.23 15.39
N GLU A 103 9.61 7.39 15.77
CA GLU A 103 10.81 7.79 16.49
C GLU A 103 11.86 8.20 15.47
N LEU A 104 12.00 9.52 15.24
CA LEU A 104 12.83 10.03 14.16
C LEU A 104 14.33 9.95 14.46
N GLY A 105 14.73 9.90 15.73
CA GLY A 105 16.13 9.87 16.16
C GLY A 105 16.61 11.19 16.76
N THR A 106 17.93 11.34 16.89
CA THR A 106 18.56 12.55 17.46
C THR A 106 19.13 13.40 16.34
N PHE A 107 18.73 14.68 16.30
CA PHE A 107 19.16 15.65 15.29
C PHE A 107 19.91 16.80 15.95
N ALA A 108 20.87 17.39 15.21
CA ALA A 108 21.66 18.52 15.66
C ALA A 108 20.82 19.81 15.79
N ALA A 109 21.39 20.86 16.38
CA ALA A 109 20.81 22.20 16.26
C ALA A 109 20.87 22.66 14.79
N GLY A 110 19.83 23.35 14.33
CA GLY A 110 19.75 23.86 12.97
C GLY A 110 18.35 23.76 12.38
N GLU A 111 18.26 24.02 11.11
CA GLU A 111 17.03 23.91 10.33
C GLU A 111 16.85 22.49 9.79
N HIS A 112 15.63 22.02 9.86
CA HIS A 112 15.24 20.66 9.44
C HIS A 112 13.94 20.70 8.66
N VAL A 113 13.70 19.65 7.88
CA VAL A 113 12.50 19.49 7.06
C VAL A 113 11.88 18.12 7.28
N LEU A 114 10.65 18.11 7.81
CA LEU A 114 9.76 16.96 7.72
C LEU A 114 9.04 17.01 6.38
N ALA A 115 9.37 16.13 5.44
CA ALA A 115 8.72 16.04 4.15
C ALA A 115 7.72 14.88 4.14
N LEU A 116 6.51 15.12 3.60
CA LEU A 116 5.47 14.10 3.45
C LEU A 116 5.05 14.02 1.98
N HIS A 117 5.07 12.83 1.41
CA HIS A 117 4.40 12.53 0.15
C HIS A 117 3.03 11.95 0.49
N LEU A 118 1.99 12.76 0.34
CA LEU A 118 0.61 12.38 0.59
C LEU A 118 -0.01 11.80 -0.68
N TYR A 119 -0.84 10.80 -0.49
CA TYR A 119 -1.58 10.16 -1.56
C TYR A 119 -3.05 10.02 -1.20
N TYR A 120 -3.91 10.40 -2.14
CA TYR A 120 -5.34 10.16 -2.10
C TYR A 120 -5.74 9.42 -3.36
N GLN A 121 -6.19 8.16 -3.22
CA GLN A 121 -6.52 7.33 -4.37
C GLN A 121 -7.81 7.77 -5.05
N GLY A 122 -8.82 8.14 -4.27
CA GLY A 122 -10.10 8.63 -4.78
C GLY A 122 -10.99 7.58 -5.42
N LEU A 123 -10.64 6.28 -5.34
CA LEU A 123 -11.43 5.17 -5.86
C LEU A 123 -12.22 4.49 -4.75
N VAL A 124 -13.43 4.08 -5.04
CA VAL A 124 -14.22 3.23 -4.14
C VAL A 124 -13.91 1.78 -4.43
N ASN A 125 -13.00 1.22 -3.67
CA ASN A 125 -12.55 -0.15 -3.86
C ASN A 125 -12.34 -0.88 -2.51
N ARG A 126 -11.61 -1.99 -2.51
CA ARG A 126 -11.39 -2.86 -1.36
C ARG A 126 -10.02 -2.67 -0.67
N VAL A 127 -9.23 -1.74 -1.13
CA VAL A 127 -7.87 -1.48 -0.64
C VAL A 127 -7.85 -0.36 0.38
N TRP A 128 -8.45 0.78 0.02
CA TRP A 128 -8.48 2.00 0.81
C TRP A 128 -9.92 2.43 1.12
N ASN A 129 -10.12 3.12 2.24
CA ASN A 129 -11.37 3.85 2.51
C ASN A 129 -11.29 5.23 1.85
N SER A 130 -11.21 5.24 0.54
CA SER A 130 -11.01 6.41 -0.31
C SER A 130 -12.28 6.76 -1.09
N GLY A 131 -12.27 7.90 -1.78
CA GLY A 131 -13.37 8.33 -2.64
C GLY A 131 -14.48 9.10 -1.91
N ASP A 132 -14.40 9.25 -0.60
CA ASP A 132 -15.37 10.00 0.21
C ASP A 132 -15.08 11.50 0.33
N LEU A 133 -14.10 12.00 -0.40
CA LEU A 133 -13.60 13.38 -0.43
C LEU A 133 -12.94 13.83 0.88
N ARG A 134 -12.59 12.91 1.77
CA ARG A 134 -11.80 13.21 2.97
C ARG A 134 -10.31 13.09 2.64
N PHE A 135 -9.73 14.17 2.14
CA PHE A 135 -8.29 14.26 1.99
C PHE A 135 -7.72 15.25 2.99
N ALA A 136 -6.95 14.78 3.92
CA ALA A 136 -6.27 15.61 4.91
C ALA A 136 -5.06 14.90 5.51
N PHE A 137 -4.21 15.65 6.18
CA PHE A 137 -3.10 15.14 6.96
C PHE A 137 -2.97 15.85 8.29
N ALA A 138 -2.30 15.22 9.23
CA ALA A 138 -1.86 15.85 10.47
C ALA A 138 -0.46 15.34 10.81
N ALA A 139 0.42 16.26 11.20
CA ALA A 139 1.75 15.91 11.68
C ALA A 139 2.14 16.85 12.82
N GLU A 140 2.66 16.30 13.92
CA GLU A 140 3.13 17.04 15.08
C GLU A 140 4.47 16.46 15.54
N LEU A 141 5.42 17.33 15.81
CA LEU A 141 6.74 16.96 16.31
C LEU A 141 6.86 17.24 17.81
N TRP A 142 7.57 16.37 18.50
CA TRP A 142 7.77 16.42 19.95
C TRP A 142 9.19 16.05 20.33
N ASP A 143 9.72 16.68 21.39
CA ASP A 143 10.97 16.25 21.99
C ASP A 143 10.76 15.08 22.97
N GLU A 144 11.85 14.53 23.50
CA GLU A 144 11.83 13.42 24.47
C GLU A 144 11.12 13.76 25.80
N LYS A 145 10.91 15.06 26.07
CA LYS A 145 10.19 15.56 27.26
C LYS A 145 8.72 15.80 26.99
N GLY A 146 8.26 15.54 25.76
CA GLY A 146 6.90 15.79 25.35
C GLY A 146 6.59 17.26 25.02
N LYS A 147 7.61 18.10 24.83
CA LYS A 147 7.43 19.47 24.39
C LYS A 147 7.24 19.50 22.89
N GLU A 148 6.18 20.16 22.42
CA GLU A 148 5.91 20.34 21.01
C GLU A 148 6.98 21.21 20.34
N ILE A 149 7.39 20.81 19.14
CA ILE A 149 8.29 21.53 18.25
C ILE A 149 7.44 22.14 17.15
N PRO A 150 7.35 23.48 17.05
CA PRO A 150 6.53 24.12 16.03
C PRO A 150 7.01 23.78 14.61
N VAL A 151 6.07 23.46 13.72
CA VAL A 151 6.32 23.16 12.31
C VAL A 151 5.49 24.08 11.42
N SER A 152 6.11 24.63 10.39
CA SER A 152 5.43 25.43 9.36
C SER A 152 5.36 24.66 8.06
N PHE A 153 4.14 24.39 7.55
CA PHE A 153 3.92 23.58 6.36
C PHE A 153 3.69 24.43 5.12
N CYS A 154 4.25 23.96 3.99
CA CYS A 154 3.84 24.33 2.63
C CYS A 154 3.66 23.06 1.79
N PHE A 155 2.96 23.14 0.68
CA PHE A 155 2.66 21.99 -0.18
C PHE A 155 2.73 22.34 -1.68
N LEU A 156 2.94 21.28 -2.47
CA LEU A 156 2.79 21.29 -3.93
C LEU A 156 1.92 20.09 -4.31
N LYS A 157 0.76 20.35 -4.93
CA LYS A 157 0.02 19.30 -5.65
C LYS A 157 0.76 19.00 -6.94
N THR A 158 1.03 17.72 -7.20
CA THR A 158 1.85 17.29 -8.33
C THR A 158 1.07 16.43 -9.30
N ASP A 159 1.40 16.54 -10.57
CA ASP A 159 0.92 15.75 -11.70
C ASP A 159 2.04 14.89 -12.33
N CYS A 160 3.11 14.63 -11.59
CA CYS A 160 4.19 13.77 -12.08
C CYS A 160 3.87 12.27 -12.05
N TYR A 161 2.78 11.86 -11.41
CA TYR A 161 2.29 10.49 -11.42
C TYR A 161 0.97 10.42 -12.18
N GLU A 162 0.98 9.79 -13.35
CA GLU A 162 -0.19 9.62 -14.18
C GLU A 162 -0.37 8.13 -14.51
N GLY A 163 -1.59 7.67 -14.69
CA GLY A 163 -1.79 6.29 -15.10
C GLY A 163 -3.25 5.88 -15.13
N GLU A 164 -3.50 4.78 -15.80
CA GLU A 164 -4.79 4.11 -15.83
C GLU A 164 -4.93 3.22 -14.60
N THR A 165 -6.16 2.92 -14.21
CA THR A 165 -6.44 1.94 -13.16
C THR A 165 -6.09 0.53 -13.63
N VAL A 166 -5.60 -0.29 -12.72
CA VAL A 166 -5.29 -1.70 -12.96
C VAL A 166 -5.94 -2.61 -11.93
N GLY A 167 -5.97 -3.89 -12.25
CA GLY A 167 -6.65 -4.88 -11.46
C GLY A 167 -8.16 -4.65 -11.52
N TYR A 168 -8.82 -4.82 -10.41
CA TYR A 168 -10.24 -4.46 -10.23
C TYR A 168 -10.39 -2.99 -9.77
N GLU A 169 -9.68 -2.07 -10.42
CA GLU A 169 -9.60 -0.66 -10.02
C GLU A 169 -9.06 -0.47 -8.59
N THR A 170 -8.06 -1.27 -8.24
CA THR A 170 -7.50 -1.30 -6.89
C THR A 170 -6.27 -0.42 -6.73
N GLN A 171 -5.66 -0.02 -7.83
CA GLN A 171 -4.50 0.86 -7.88
C GLN A 171 -4.40 1.57 -9.23
N PHE A 172 -3.60 2.62 -9.28
CA PHE A 172 -3.18 3.27 -10.53
C PHE A 172 -1.81 2.78 -10.97
N LEU A 173 -1.58 2.73 -12.28
CA LEU A 173 -0.23 2.70 -12.83
C LEU A 173 0.50 4.01 -12.49
N GLU A 174 1.80 3.93 -12.31
CA GLU A 174 2.61 5.09 -12.00
C GLU A 174 3.48 5.46 -13.21
N ASN A 175 2.85 6.01 -14.26
CA ASN A 175 3.63 6.67 -15.31
C ASN A 175 4.25 7.92 -14.71
N PHE A 176 5.57 7.91 -14.56
CA PHE A 176 6.29 8.94 -13.82
C PHE A 176 6.98 9.93 -14.78
N ASP A 177 6.71 11.22 -14.61
CA ASP A 177 7.32 12.28 -15.40
C ASP A 177 8.34 13.08 -14.58
N SER A 178 9.62 12.78 -14.78
CA SER A 178 10.74 13.44 -14.10
C SER A 178 10.83 14.94 -14.40
N ARG A 179 10.26 15.41 -15.48
CA ARG A 179 10.26 16.84 -15.87
C ARG A 179 9.40 17.69 -14.94
N LYS A 180 8.41 17.04 -14.31
CA LYS A 180 7.46 17.64 -13.37
C LYS A 180 7.85 17.40 -11.92
N TYR A 181 8.82 16.51 -11.67
CA TYR A 181 9.20 16.13 -10.32
C TYR A 181 10.24 17.09 -9.74
N PRO A 182 9.97 17.74 -8.59
CA PRO A 182 10.89 18.72 -7.98
C PRO A 182 12.01 18.00 -7.24
N TYR A 183 13.02 17.51 -7.95
CA TYR A 183 14.13 16.79 -7.35
C TYR A 183 14.77 17.53 -6.19
N GLY A 184 15.02 16.84 -5.10
CA GLY A 184 15.56 17.40 -3.85
C GLY A 184 14.52 17.97 -2.90
N TRP A 185 13.23 17.93 -3.25
CA TRP A 185 12.17 18.49 -2.40
C TRP A 185 12.11 17.92 -0.97
N LYS A 186 12.69 16.73 -0.76
CA LYS A 186 12.77 16.07 0.56
C LYS A 186 13.87 16.64 1.44
N ASN A 187 14.83 17.41 0.87
CA ASN A 187 16.04 17.88 1.54
C ASN A 187 15.90 19.30 2.12
N THR A 188 16.73 19.64 3.10
CA THR A 188 16.74 20.94 3.77
C THR A 188 17.04 22.12 2.85
N GLY A 189 17.97 22.01 1.93
CA GLY A 189 18.39 23.09 1.04
C GLY A 189 17.50 23.36 -0.18
N PHE A 190 16.36 22.69 -0.31
CA PHE A 190 15.46 22.86 -1.44
C PHE A 190 14.67 24.18 -1.32
N ASP A 191 14.62 24.93 -2.42
CA ASP A 191 13.82 26.14 -2.54
C ASP A 191 12.37 25.77 -2.87
N ALA A 192 11.47 26.04 -1.91
CA ALA A 192 10.04 25.83 -2.05
C ALA A 192 9.27 27.13 -2.38
N ASP A 193 9.93 28.11 -3.00
CA ASP A 193 9.28 29.36 -3.38
C ASP A 193 8.10 29.06 -4.33
N GLY A 194 6.96 29.68 -4.08
CA GLY A 194 5.72 29.41 -4.83
C GLY A 194 4.90 28.20 -4.33
N TRP A 195 5.39 27.44 -3.35
CA TRP A 195 4.56 26.41 -2.73
C TRP A 195 3.48 27.05 -1.84
N GLU A 196 2.28 26.46 -1.89
CA GLU A 196 1.11 26.96 -1.18
C GLU A 196 1.10 26.56 0.30
N LYS A 197 0.28 27.22 1.10
CA LYS A 197 0.06 26.84 2.50
C LYS A 197 -1.19 25.99 2.61
N PRO A 198 -1.12 24.85 3.32
CA PRO A 198 -2.31 24.06 3.58
C PRO A 198 -3.29 24.82 4.49
N VAL A 199 -4.55 24.48 4.38
CA VAL A 199 -5.65 25.10 5.12
C VAL A 199 -6.22 24.12 6.15
N PRO A 200 -6.90 24.58 7.21
CA PRO A 200 -7.56 23.69 8.17
C PRO A 200 -8.66 22.85 7.49
N ALA A 201 -8.66 21.54 7.76
CA ALA A 201 -9.74 20.64 7.38
C ALA A 201 -10.89 20.77 8.39
N VAL A 202 -11.79 21.73 8.17
CA VAL A 202 -12.87 22.08 9.12
C VAL A 202 -13.93 20.99 9.25
N TRP A 203 -14.03 20.11 8.27
CA TRP A 203 -14.95 18.97 8.25
C TRP A 203 -14.38 17.70 8.92
N ALA A 204 -13.12 17.70 9.35
CA ALA A 204 -12.46 16.52 9.90
C ALA A 204 -13.12 16.08 11.21
N ASP A 205 -13.74 14.91 11.20
CA ASP A 205 -14.46 14.30 12.32
C ASP A 205 -13.83 12.96 12.77
N TYR A 206 -12.57 12.76 12.47
CA TYR A 206 -11.83 11.52 12.77
C TYR A 206 -11.73 11.25 14.27
N THR A 207 -11.97 10.00 14.64
CA THR A 207 -11.54 9.47 15.95
C THR A 207 -10.21 8.77 15.80
N LEU A 208 -9.13 9.43 16.21
CA LEU A 208 -7.77 8.93 16.03
C LEU A 208 -7.37 7.93 17.12
N THR A 209 -6.83 6.80 16.65
CA THR A 209 -6.27 5.74 17.51
C THR A 209 -4.87 5.41 17.01
N LYS A 210 -3.92 5.18 17.91
CA LYS A 210 -2.60 4.71 17.50
C LYS A 210 -2.74 3.39 16.74
N GLN A 211 -2.08 3.27 15.59
CA GLN A 211 -2.06 2.02 14.83
C GLN A 211 -1.61 0.87 15.73
N PRO A 212 -2.39 -0.22 15.83
CA PRO A 212 -2.11 -1.31 16.77
C PRO A 212 -1.00 -2.24 16.32
N THR A 213 -0.66 -2.21 15.03
CA THR A 213 0.36 -3.04 14.40
C THR A 213 1.69 -2.31 14.28
N GLU A 214 2.76 -3.07 14.10
CA GLU A 214 4.06 -2.51 13.76
C GLU A 214 4.02 -1.84 12.38
N MET A 215 5.00 -0.97 12.12
CA MET A 215 5.25 -0.41 10.79
C MET A 215 5.81 -1.47 9.87
N LEU A 216 5.63 -1.29 8.55
CA LEU A 216 6.19 -2.20 7.56
C LEU A 216 7.72 -2.22 7.63
N SER A 217 8.28 -3.38 7.34
CA SER A 217 9.73 -3.55 7.12
C SER A 217 10.07 -3.29 5.67
N TYR A 218 11.23 -2.66 5.45
CA TYR A 218 11.79 -2.39 4.13
C TYR A 218 13.19 -2.96 4.04
N MET A 219 13.50 -3.60 2.91
CA MET A 219 14.85 -4.07 2.61
C MET A 219 15.20 -3.74 1.17
N GLU A 220 16.36 -3.12 1.01
CA GLU A 220 16.90 -2.75 -0.29
C GLU A 220 17.97 -3.76 -0.74
N TYR A 221 17.84 -4.24 -1.98
CA TYR A 221 18.76 -5.19 -2.59
C TYR A 221 19.29 -4.64 -3.89
N GLN A 222 20.62 -4.57 -4.03
CA GLN A 222 21.26 -4.23 -5.29
C GLN A 222 21.38 -5.45 -6.20
N LEU A 223 21.36 -5.19 -7.50
CA LEU A 223 21.76 -6.20 -8.48
C LEU A 223 23.23 -6.56 -8.32
N GLY A 224 23.51 -7.86 -8.21
CA GLY A 224 24.85 -8.37 -8.31
C GLY A 224 25.48 -8.04 -9.67
N THR A 225 26.77 -7.69 -9.69
CA THR A 225 27.48 -7.43 -10.94
C THR A 225 27.68 -8.76 -11.67
N ILE A 226 26.86 -9.05 -12.67
CA ILE A 226 27.05 -10.23 -13.52
C ILE A 226 27.99 -9.85 -14.66
N LYS A 227 29.10 -10.56 -14.79
CA LYS A 227 29.90 -10.55 -16.01
C LYS A 227 29.15 -11.39 -17.06
N LEU A 228 28.40 -10.70 -17.91
CA LEU A 228 27.76 -11.35 -19.06
C LEU A 228 28.84 -11.83 -20.04
N HIS A 229 28.85 -13.12 -20.31
CA HIS A 229 29.58 -13.65 -21.46
C HIS A 229 28.72 -13.43 -22.70
N ALA A 230 29.13 -12.55 -23.57
CA ALA A 230 28.52 -12.36 -24.87
C ALA A 230 28.62 -13.66 -25.69
N GLY A 231 27.47 -14.16 -26.08
CA GLY A 231 27.35 -15.22 -27.10
C GLY A 231 26.95 -16.59 -26.57
N ASN A 232 25.61 -16.82 -26.54
CA ASN A 232 25.01 -18.07 -27.02
C ASN A 232 23.48 -17.98 -26.87
N GLU A 233 22.78 -18.20 -27.95
CA GLU A 233 21.31 -18.33 -28.03
C GLU A 233 20.87 -19.70 -27.50
N HIS A 234 20.94 -19.91 -26.20
CA HIS A 234 20.23 -21.00 -25.54
C HIS A 234 19.63 -20.50 -24.22
N PRO A 235 18.40 -20.89 -23.87
CA PRO A 235 17.87 -20.60 -22.54
C PRO A 235 18.77 -21.27 -21.51
N LEU A 236 19.46 -20.46 -20.72
CA LEU A 236 20.26 -20.95 -19.62
C LEU A 236 19.34 -21.52 -18.56
N GLU A 237 19.49 -22.81 -18.26
CA GLU A 237 19.01 -23.34 -16.98
C GLU A 237 19.59 -22.47 -15.85
N PRO A 238 18.86 -22.24 -14.75
CA PRO A 238 19.33 -21.43 -13.66
C PRO A 238 20.58 -22.09 -13.03
N THR A 239 21.74 -21.69 -13.53
CA THR A 239 23.00 -22.09 -12.93
C THR A 239 23.07 -21.44 -11.56
N LYS A 240 23.13 -22.28 -10.52
CA LYS A 240 23.47 -21.86 -9.17
C LYS A 240 24.81 -21.13 -9.22
N LEU A 241 24.74 -19.81 -9.27
CA LEU A 241 25.92 -18.98 -9.06
C LEU A 241 26.31 -19.12 -7.60
N HIS A 242 27.48 -19.69 -7.38
CA HIS A 242 28.13 -19.70 -6.08
C HIS A 242 28.29 -18.26 -5.60
N SER A 243 27.83 -18.04 -4.39
CA SER A 243 27.81 -16.81 -3.64
C SER A 243 29.24 -16.30 -3.35
N ASP A 244 29.80 -15.55 -4.28
CA ASP A 244 30.86 -14.63 -3.90
C ASP A 244 30.34 -13.22 -4.04
N ALA A 245 29.95 -12.69 -2.88
CA ALA A 245 29.71 -11.29 -2.57
C ALA A 245 28.53 -10.59 -3.25
N VAL A 246 27.30 -10.93 -2.90
CA VAL A 246 26.34 -9.88 -2.59
C VAL A 246 26.55 -9.56 -1.10
N GLN A 247 27.40 -8.60 -0.81
CA GLN A 247 27.33 -7.98 0.50
C GLN A 247 25.98 -7.23 0.52
N PRO A 248 25.10 -7.50 1.49
CA PRO A 248 24.04 -6.56 1.79
C PRO A 248 24.73 -5.20 1.89
N LEU A 249 24.25 -4.19 1.18
CA LEU A 249 24.65 -2.84 1.55
C LEU A 249 24.44 -2.77 3.05
N GLU A 250 25.51 -2.47 3.78
CA GLU A 250 25.27 -2.00 5.14
C GLU A 250 24.16 -0.97 5.00
N PRO A 251 23.07 -1.07 5.77
CA PRO A 251 21.91 -0.20 5.64
C PRO A 251 22.38 1.23 5.83
N ALA A 252 22.91 1.82 4.75
CA ALA A 252 23.43 3.15 4.73
C ALA A 252 22.24 4.05 4.94
N LYS A 253 21.93 4.33 6.21
CA LYS A 253 20.96 5.33 6.67
C LYS A 253 19.47 4.96 6.65
N LEU A 254 19.02 3.81 6.20
CA LEU A 254 17.75 3.23 6.65
C LEU A 254 17.81 2.74 8.12
N GLU A 255 18.98 2.89 8.76
CA GLU A 255 19.18 2.58 10.19
C GLU A 255 18.31 3.39 11.15
N HIS A 256 17.53 4.33 10.68
CA HIS A 256 16.50 4.93 11.50
C HIS A 256 15.18 4.15 11.39
N LYS A 257 15.25 2.89 11.79
CA LYS A 257 14.22 2.26 12.60
C LYS A 257 12.82 2.06 12.00
N CYS A 258 12.70 1.27 10.95
CA CYS A 258 11.71 0.23 11.07
C CYS A 258 12.32 -0.84 11.97
N ALA A 259 12.06 -0.73 13.26
CA ALA A 259 12.33 -1.68 14.33
C ALA A 259 13.74 -2.25 14.42
N ASP A 260 14.37 -2.02 15.55
CA ASP A 260 15.28 -2.93 16.22
C ASP A 260 14.56 -4.24 16.56
N HIS A 261 14.13 -4.94 15.58
CA HIS A 261 13.68 -6.29 15.78
C HIS A 261 14.64 -7.18 15.01
N ASN A 262 15.26 -8.11 15.73
CA ASN A 262 16.07 -9.20 15.22
C ASN A 262 15.25 -10.13 14.28
N GLY A 263 14.35 -9.54 13.48
CA GLY A 263 13.63 -10.24 12.44
C GLY A 263 14.61 -10.59 11.34
N HIS A 264 14.81 -11.86 11.09
CA HIS A 264 15.52 -12.31 9.91
C HIS A 264 14.67 -11.88 8.70
N ILE A 265 15.05 -10.76 8.09
CA ILE A 265 14.42 -10.32 6.86
C ILE A 265 14.81 -11.32 5.79
N HIS A 266 13.81 -11.76 5.06
CA HIS A 266 14.00 -12.68 3.98
C HIS A 266 14.95 -12.09 2.93
N GLN A 267 16.04 -12.79 2.62
CA GLN A 267 17.04 -12.35 1.67
C GLN A 267 16.71 -12.86 0.27
N ILE A 268 16.53 -11.93 -0.67
CA ILE A 268 16.44 -12.23 -2.09
C ILE A 268 17.82 -12.09 -2.76
N THR A 269 17.98 -12.69 -3.93
CA THR A 269 19.21 -12.60 -4.72
C THR A 269 18.87 -12.10 -6.13
N PRO A 270 18.67 -10.78 -6.33
CA PRO A 270 18.33 -10.24 -7.62
C PRO A 270 19.44 -10.44 -8.65
N SER A 271 19.07 -10.77 -9.87
CA SER A 271 20.00 -11.01 -10.96
C SER A 271 19.51 -10.46 -12.30
N VAL A 272 20.45 -10.15 -13.20
CA VAL A 272 20.15 -9.89 -14.61
C VAL A 272 20.19 -11.23 -15.33
N ILE A 273 19.07 -11.69 -15.83
CA ILE A 273 18.99 -12.97 -16.57
C ILE A 273 19.11 -12.79 -18.07
N ARG A 274 18.86 -11.59 -18.60
CA ARG A 274 19.10 -11.25 -20.02
C ARG A 274 19.37 -9.75 -20.17
N GLN A 275 20.31 -9.43 -21.05
CA GLN A 275 20.53 -8.08 -21.54
C GLN A 275 20.59 -8.11 -23.07
N ASP A 276 19.74 -7.30 -23.70
CA ASP A 276 19.61 -7.23 -25.14
C ASP A 276 20.50 -6.08 -25.72
N PRO A 277 20.87 -6.13 -27.03
CA PRO A 277 21.75 -5.12 -27.63
C PRO A 277 21.16 -3.71 -27.65
N ASP A 278 19.85 -3.55 -27.55
CA ASP A 278 19.15 -2.29 -27.47
C ASP A 278 19.21 -1.63 -26.07
N GLY A 279 19.90 -2.26 -25.13
CA GLY A 279 20.02 -1.80 -23.75
C GLY A 279 18.93 -2.31 -22.82
N SER A 280 17.93 -3.03 -23.34
CA SER A 280 16.89 -3.62 -22.47
C SER A 280 17.45 -4.74 -21.61
N MET A 281 16.87 -4.86 -20.40
CA MET A 281 17.29 -5.84 -19.41
C MET A 281 16.08 -6.61 -18.87
N LEU A 282 16.27 -7.91 -18.64
CA LEU A 282 15.35 -8.75 -17.92
C LEU A 282 15.96 -9.15 -16.59
N LEU A 283 15.28 -8.80 -15.51
CA LEU A 283 15.71 -9.01 -14.15
C LEU A 283 14.85 -10.09 -13.48
N ASP A 284 15.46 -10.87 -12.59
CA ASP A 284 14.79 -11.83 -11.71
C ASP A 284 15.13 -11.49 -10.26
N ALA A 285 14.13 -11.26 -9.43
CA ALA A 285 14.31 -11.07 -7.98
C ALA A 285 14.74 -12.38 -7.27
N GLY A 286 14.70 -13.53 -7.97
CA GLY A 286 14.98 -14.85 -7.42
C GLY A 286 13.73 -15.58 -6.91
N GLU A 287 12.76 -14.83 -6.42
CA GLU A 287 11.43 -15.27 -6.02
C GLU A 287 10.43 -14.12 -6.15
N GLU A 288 9.15 -14.39 -5.92
CA GLU A 288 8.16 -13.33 -5.86
C GLU A 288 8.38 -12.44 -4.64
N ILE A 289 8.20 -11.14 -4.84
CA ILE A 289 8.32 -10.10 -3.83
C ILE A 289 7.13 -9.16 -3.85
N THR A 290 6.92 -8.46 -2.75
CA THR A 290 6.11 -7.25 -2.68
C THR A 290 7.03 -6.05 -2.51
N GLY A 291 7.00 -5.14 -3.46
CA GLY A 291 7.95 -4.03 -3.41
C GLY A 291 7.95 -3.16 -4.66
N MET A 292 9.05 -2.47 -4.84
CA MET A 292 9.28 -1.51 -5.91
C MET A 292 10.66 -1.71 -6.52
N ILE A 293 10.83 -1.28 -7.76
CA ILE A 293 12.16 -1.12 -8.34
C ILE A 293 12.59 0.33 -8.23
N LEU A 294 13.82 0.56 -7.77
CA LEU A 294 14.45 1.87 -7.72
C LEU A 294 15.58 1.86 -8.73
N LEU A 295 15.69 2.90 -9.52
CA LEU A 295 16.76 3.00 -10.51
C LEU A 295 17.05 4.45 -10.87
N THR A 296 18.25 4.65 -11.42
CA THR A 296 18.70 5.92 -11.97
C THR A 296 18.86 5.79 -13.48
N ALA A 297 18.42 6.81 -14.21
CA ALA A 297 18.66 6.95 -15.64
C ALA A 297 19.35 8.27 -15.96
N GLU A 298 20.21 8.28 -16.99
CA GLU A 298 20.78 9.46 -17.60
C GLU A 298 20.35 9.51 -19.06
N GLY A 299 19.59 10.53 -19.43
CA GLY A 299 19.02 10.68 -20.77
C GLY A 299 18.74 12.14 -21.09
N LYS A 300 17.94 12.37 -22.12
CA LYS A 300 17.49 13.69 -22.57
C LYS A 300 16.03 13.92 -22.20
N ASP A 301 15.63 15.18 -22.21
CA ASP A 301 14.24 15.56 -22.01
C ASP A 301 13.30 14.80 -22.96
N GLY A 302 12.33 14.10 -22.40
CA GLY A 302 11.35 13.30 -23.11
C GLY A 302 11.76 11.87 -23.47
N ASP A 303 13.02 11.46 -23.26
CA ASP A 303 13.41 10.04 -23.38
C ASP A 303 12.59 9.20 -22.39
N GLN A 304 12.32 7.96 -22.73
CA GLN A 304 11.48 7.06 -21.93
C GLN A 304 12.23 5.81 -21.48
N VAL A 305 11.87 5.35 -20.30
CA VAL A 305 12.17 4.02 -19.78
C VAL A 305 10.85 3.30 -19.52
N LYS A 306 10.63 2.17 -20.19
CA LYS A 306 9.43 1.35 -20.00
C LYS A 306 9.73 0.22 -19.04
N LEU A 307 8.86 0.04 -18.05
CA LEU A 307 8.97 -0.95 -17.00
C LEU A 307 7.81 -1.94 -17.12
N PHE A 308 8.12 -3.23 -17.13
CA PHE A 308 7.13 -4.30 -17.19
C PHE A 308 7.37 -5.26 -16.04
N TYR A 309 6.37 -5.49 -15.19
CA TYR A 309 6.46 -6.35 -14.02
C TYR A 309 5.56 -7.57 -14.18
N GLY A 310 5.97 -8.70 -13.65
CA GLY A 310 5.18 -9.91 -13.65
C GLY A 310 5.69 -10.99 -12.70
N GLU A 311 4.80 -11.90 -12.36
CA GLU A 311 5.07 -13.03 -11.48
C GLU A 311 5.80 -14.15 -12.21
N GLU A 312 5.61 -14.24 -13.54
CA GLU A 312 6.16 -15.31 -14.37
C GLU A 312 6.61 -14.79 -15.76
N LEU A 313 7.37 -15.61 -16.44
CA LEU A 313 7.72 -15.39 -17.83
C LEU A 313 6.69 -16.07 -18.75
N ASP A 314 6.45 -15.48 -19.91
CA ASP A 314 5.65 -16.08 -20.96
C ASP A 314 6.40 -17.22 -21.68
N GLY A 315 5.71 -17.95 -22.57
CA GLY A 315 6.31 -19.05 -23.35
C GLY A 315 7.45 -18.62 -24.29
N LYS A 316 7.74 -17.31 -24.40
CA LYS A 316 8.83 -16.73 -25.20
C LYS A 316 9.98 -16.22 -24.35
N GLY A 317 9.88 -16.38 -23.01
CA GLY A 317 10.87 -15.90 -22.07
C GLY A 317 10.86 -14.37 -21.88
N SER A 318 9.70 -13.74 -22.06
CA SER A 318 9.48 -12.33 -21.71
C SER A 318 8.58 -12.25 -20.48
N VAL A 319 8.57 -11.09 -19.81
CA VAL A 319 7.71 -10.87 -18.64
C VAL A 319 6.25 -10.92 -19.06
N ARG A 320 5.47 -11.75 -18.40
CA ARG A 320 4.02 -11.77 -18.53
C ARG A 320 3.42 -10.65 -17.66
N TYR A 321 3.43 -9.44 -18.17
CA TYR A 321 2.96 -8.22 -17.47
C TYR A 321 1.45 -7.97 -17.64
N ASP A 322 0.84 -8.54 -18.68
CA ASP A 322 -0.60 -8.49 -18.94
C ASP A 322 -1.24 -9.74 -18.35
N MET A 323 -1.70 -9.62 -17.14
CA MET A 323 -2.26 -10.69 -16.32
C MET A 323 -3.79 -10.62 -16.32
N ARG A 324 -4.45 -11.57 -15.65
CA ARG A 324 -5.90 -11.61 -15.53
C ARG A 324 -6.45 -10.38 -14.81
N CYS A 325 -7.73 -10.11 -15.01
CA CYS A 325 -8.49 -9.11 -14.26
C CYS A 325 -7.95 -7.69 -14.45
N ASN A 326 -7.58 -7.35 -15.69
CA ASN A 326 -7.01 -6.05 -16.05
C ASN A 326 -5.74 -5.69 -15.27
N CYS A 327 -5.02 -6.66 -14.73
CA CYS A 327 -3.75 -6.41 -14.04
C CYS A 327 -2.62 -6.32 -15.08
N CYS A 328 -2.49 -5.15 -15.70
CA CYS A 328 -1.49 -4.88 -16.73
C CYS A 328 -0.39 -3.99 -16.15
N TYR A 329 0.69 -4.58 -15.65
CA TYR A 329 1.79 -3.86 -15.01
C TYR A 329 2.81 -3.36 -16.04
N ARG A 330 2.44 -2.30 -16.77
CA ARG A 330 3.29 -1.59 -17.72
C ARG A 330 3.35 -0.12 -17.36
N GLU A 331 4.51 0.37 -16.94
CA GLU A 331 4.72 1.76 -16.57
C GLU A 331 5.70 2.44 -17.51
N ILE A 332 5.56 3.74 -17.67
CA ILE A 332 6.41 4.59 -18.50
C ILE A 332 7.02 5.66 -17.59
N TRP A 333 8.33 5.69 -17.55
CA TRP A 333 9.09 6.76 -16.91
C TRP A 333 9.61 7.71 -17.99
N THR A 334 9.18 8.96 -17.99
CA THR A 334 9.66 10.01 -18.88
C THR A 334 10.75 10.82 -18.18
N LEU A 335 11.89 10.96 -18.82
CA LEU A 335 13.08 11.60 -18.25
C LEU A 335 13.07 13.10 -18.47
N ALA A 336 13.69 13.86 -17.57
CA ALA A 336 14.22 15.18 -17.80
C ALA A 336 15.66 15.09 -18.32
N ASP A 337 16.23 16.22 -18.74
CA ASP A 337 17.65 16.28 -19.14
C ASP A 337 18.58 15.86 -18.00
N GLY A 338 19.54 14.96 -18.31
CA GLY A 338 20.59 14.52 -17.39
C GLY A 338 20.18 13.33 -16.52
N ARG A 339 20.62 13.37 -15.27
CA ARG A 339 20.42 12.29 -14.30
C ARG A 339 19.09 12.41 -13.59
N CYS A 340 18.24 11.40 -13.71
CA CYS A 340 16.95 11.28 -13.06
C CYS A 340 16.93 10.05 -12.16
N GLU A 341 16.13 10.11 -11.09
CA GLU A 341 15.86 8.99 -10.19
C GLU A 341 14.38 8.63 -10.28
N PHE A 342 14.08 7.35 -10.40
CA PHE A 342 12.71 6.84 -10.38
C PHE A 342 12.24 6.72 -8.93
N ASP A 343 11.13 7.38 -8.59
CA ASP A 343 10.57 7.44 -7.23
C ASP A 343 9.13 6.89 -7.21
N PRO A 344 8.94 5.57 -7.30
CA PRO A 344 7.61 4.96 -7.29
C PRO A 344 6.94 5.10 -5.92
N TYR A 345 5.61 5.22 -5.92
CA TYR A 345 4.85 5.36 -4.68
C TYR A 345 4.29 4.02 -4.18
N ASP A 346 3.56 3.27 -5.02
CA ASP A 346 2.87 2.05 -4.59
C ASP A 346 3.67 0.79 -4.91
N TYR A 347 3.58 -0.20 -4.03
CA TYR A 347 4.20 -1.49 -4.24
C TYR A 347 3.46 -2.34 -5.27
N LYS A 348 4.17 -3.28 -5.87
CA LYS A 348 3.63 -4.33 -6.73
C LYS A 348 4.06 -5.71 -6.24
N GLY A 349 3.25 -6.73 -6.53
CA GLY A 349 3.67 -8.12 -6.43
C GLY A 349 4.32 -8.54 -7.75
N PHE A 350 5.57 -8.99 -7.73
CA PHE A 350 6.27 -9.45 -8.93
C PHE A 350 7.51 -10.27 -8.59
N ARG A 351 7.97 -11.05 -9.55
CA ARG A 351 9.28 -11.69 -9.53
C ARG A 351 10.19 -11.13 -10.60
N TYR A 352 9.66 -10.90 -11.80
CA TYR A 352 10.42 -10.47 -12.97
C TYR A 352 10.13 -9.03 -13.33
N VAL A 353 11.19 -8.32 -13.76
CA VAL A 353 11.07 -6.96 -14.31
C VAL A 353 11.81 -6.90 -15.63
N LYS A 354 11.15 -6.42 -16.69
CA LYS A 354 11.81 -6.02 -17.93
C LYS A 354 11.91 -4.50 -17.98
N ILE A 355 13.11 -3.98 -18.17
CA ILE A 355 13.40 -2.57 -18.33
C ILE A 355 13.78 -2.33 -19.79
N VAL A 356 13.10 -1.40 -20.45
CA VAL A 356 13.33 -1.04 -21.86
C VAL A 356 13.58 0.45 -21.95
N PRO A 357 14.84 0.90 -21.97
CA PRO A 357 15.19 2.30 -22.17
C PRO A 357 15.12 2.70 -23.65
N ASP A 358 14.84 3.96 -23.92
CA ASP A 358 15.06 4.53 -25.25
C ASP A 358 16.55 4.54 -25.61
N GLY A 359 16.85 4.58 -26.92
CA GLY A 359 18.22 4.51 -27.39
C GLY A 359 19.07 5.70 -26.90
N GLY A 360 20.16 5.40 -26.21
CA GLY A 360 21.07 6.39 -25.65
C GLY A 360 20.90 6.65 -24.15
N VAL A 361 19.80 6.21 -23.56
CA VAL A 361 19.58 6.28 -22.10
C VAL A 361 20.51 5.29 -21.40
N LYS A 362 21.18 5.76 -20.34
CA LYS A 362 22.04 4.93 -19.50
C LYS A 362 21.35 4.65 -18.18
N LEU A 363 21.20 3.37 -17.85
CA LEU A 363 20.63 2.92 -16.59
C LEU A 363 21.75 2.63 -15.58
N SER A 364 21.52 2.95 -14.33
CA SER A 364 22.44 2.67 -13.22
C SER A 364 21.68 2.53 -11.90
N ASP A 365 22.36 2.06 -10.86
CA ASP A 365 21.86 2.00 -9.50
C ASP A 365 20.48 1.31 -9.41
N ILE A 366 20.39 0.13 -10.07
CA ILE A 366 19.14 -0.65 -10.07
C ILE A 366 19.04 -1.45 -8.79
N ARG A 367 17.97 -1.25 -8.04
CA ARG A 367 17.72 -1.84 -6.73
C ARG A 367 16.29 -2.34 -6.62
N PHE A 368 16.09 -3.36 -5.82
CA PHE A 368 14.76 -3.83 -5.42
C PHE A 368 14.51 -3.38 -3.99
N LEU A 369 13.44 -2.66 -3.75
CA LEU A 369 12.96 -2.31 -2.41
C LEU A 369 11.80 -3.23 -2.06
N VAL A 370 12.07 -4.21 -1.19
CA VAL A 370 11.07 -5.18 -0.72
C VAL A 370 10.40 -4.65 0.53
N ARG A 371 9.08 -4.79 0.63
CA ARG A 371 8.31 -4.42 1.83
C ARG A 371 7.32 -5.51 2.22
N HIS A 372 7.13 -5.70 3.50
CA HIS A 372 6.09 -6.54 4.10
C HIS A 372 5.97 -6.25 5.60
N TYR A 373 4.94 -6.78 6.23
CA TYR A 373 4.80 -6.75 7.69
C TYR A 373 5.99 -7.48 8.36
N PRO A 374 6.56 -6.96 9.47
CA PRO A 374 7.70 -7.58 10.14
C PRO A 374 7.34 -8.97 10.69
N MET A 375 8.03 -9.99 10.21
CA MET A 375 7.86 -11.38 10.65
C MET A 375 9.19 -11.96 11.12
N ASP A 376 9.24 -12.43 12.36
CA ASP A 376 10.38 -13.22 12.85
C ASP A 376 10.21 -14.67 12.39
N GLU A 377 10.93 -15.02 11.35
CA GLU A 377 10.86 -16.34 10.72
C GLU A 377 11.63 -17.42 11.43
N SER A 378 12.47 -17.06 12.42
CA SER A 378 13.27 -18.01 13.20
C SER A 378 12.42 -18.82 14.18
N LEU A 379 11.19 -18.36 14.47
CA LEU A 379 10.31 -18.97 15.44
C LEU A 379 9.63 -20.26 14.95
N CYS A 380 9.58 -20.46 13.63
CA CYS A 380 8.95 -21.65 13.05
C CYS A 380 9.79 -22.23 11.91
N GLU A 381 10.37 -23.38 12.15
CA GLU A 381 11.19 -24.11 11.18
C GLU A 381 10.63 -25.51 10.95
N LEU A 382 10.66 -25.97 9.72
CA LEU A 382 10.43 -27.37 9.38
C LEU A 382 11.74 -28.01 8.96
N LYS A 383 12.16 -29.04 9.68
CA LYS A 383 13.32 -29.88 9.33
C LYS A 383 12.85 -31.31 9.11
N THR A 384 13.04 -31.81 7.92
CA THR A 384 12.66 -33.17 7.53
C THR A 384 13.63 -33.74 6.50
N GLU A 385 13.69 -35.06 6.37
CA GLU A 385 14.46 -35.72 5.30
C GLU A 385 13.81 -35.54 3.92
N GLU A 386 12.51 -35.22 3.90
CA GLU A 386 11.73 -34.95 2.69
C GLU A 386 11.92 -33.52 2.19
N LYS A 387 12.85 -33.31 1.27
CA LYS A 387 13.17 -31.98 0.71
C LYS A 387 11.97 -31.29 0.05
N THR A 388 11.05 -32.07 -0.52
CA THR A 388 9.81 -31.55 -1.12
C THR A 388 8.93 -30.86 -0.08
N LEU A 389 8.78 -31.45 1.11
CA LEU A 389 8.01 -30.86 2.20
C LEU A 389 8.66 -29.57 2.72
N GLU A 390 9.99 -29.54 2.86
CA GLU A 390 10.69 -28.30 3.22
C GLU A 390 10.44 -27.19 2.20
N ASN A 391 10.54 -27.51 0.91
CA ASN A 391 10.31 -26.55 -0.16
C ASN A 391 8.85 -26.02 -0.17
N ILE A 392 7.86 -26.90 0.01
CA ILE A 392 6.46 -26.52 0.13
C ILE A 392 6.27 -25.58 1.33
N PHE A 393 6.85 -25.94 2.48
CA PHE A 393 6.77 -25.10 3.68
C PHE A 393 7.35 -23.70 3.44
N GLN A 394 8.50 -23.59 2.76
CA GLN A 394 9.09 -22.28 2.43
C GLN A 394 8.20 -21.47 1.47
N ILE A 395 7.61 -22.10 0.46
CA ILE A 395 6.67 -21.43 -0.46
C ILE A 395 5.46 -20.90 0.32
N CYS A 396 4.85 -21.71 1.17
CA CYS A 396 3.71 -21.30 2.01
C CYS A 396 4.09 -20.16 2.97
N LYS A 397 5.25 -20.25 3.59
CA LYS A 397 5.79 -19.24 4.49
C LYS A 397 6.01 -17.91 3.75
N ASN A 398 6.57 -17.95 2.53
CA ASN A 398 6.73 -16.79 1.68
C ASN A 398 5.37 -16.17 1.31
N ALA A 399 4.39 -16.99 0.93
CA ALA A 399 3.04 -16.51 0.61
C ALA A 399 2.39 -15.78 1.79
N VAL A 400 2.52 -16.30 3.02
CA VAL A 400 2.01 -15.62 4.23
C VAL A 400 2.72 -14.28 4.44
N ARG A 401 4.03 -14.21 4.25
CA ARG A 401 4.82 -12.98 4.37
C ARG A 401 4.35 -11.93 3.36
N LEU A 402 4.27 -12.28 2.09
CA LEU A 402 3.84 -11.37 1.02
C LEU A 402 2.36 -10.99 1.12
N GLY A 403 1.52 -11.90 1.64
CA GLY A 403 0.12 -11.63 1.92
C GLY A 403 -0.13 -10.83 3.20
N THR A 404 0.92 -10.50 3.97
CA THR A 404 0.80 -9.68 5.19
C THR A 404 1.49 -8.35 4.96
N GLN A 405 0.71 -7.34 4.66
CA GLN A 405 1.12 -5.96 4.45
C GLN A 405 0.63 -5.09 5.63
N GLU A 406 0.08 -3.92 5.37
CA GLU A 406 -0.65 -3.14 6.37
C GLU A 406 -1.95 -3.81 6.80
N ASN A 407 -2.44 -4.71 5.95
CA ASN A 407 -3.55 -5.63 6.17
C ASN A 407 -3.16 -7.01 5.65
N TYR A 408 -3.95 -8.04 5.97
CA TYR A 408 -3.89 -9.27 5.20
C TYR A 408 -4.48 -9.02 3.83
N VAL A 409 -3.74 -9.34 2.77
CA VAL A 409 -4.23 -9.20 1.39
C VAL A 409 -4.44 -10.57 0.77
N ASP A 410 -5.49 -10.71 -0.04
CA ASP A 410 -5.78 -11.93 -0.78
C ASP A 410 -4.68 -12.25 -1.79
N CYS A 411 -4.21 -11.22 -2.48
CA CYS A 411 -3.06 -11.25 -3.35
C CYS A 411 -2.39 -9.87 -3.41
N PRO A 412 -1.07 -9.81 -3.62
CA PRO A 412 -0.34 -8.53 -3.67
C PRO A 412 -0.42 -7.82 -5.02
N THR A 413 -1.16 -8.38 -5.99
CA THR A 413 -1.23 -7.89 -7.38
C THR A 413 -2.57 -7.22 -7.68
N ARG A 414 -3.53 -7.96 -8.27
CA ARG A 414 -4.73 -7.43 -8.89
C ARG A 414 -5.81 -6.92 -7.92
N GLU A 415 -5.85 -7.41 -6.68
CA GLU A 415 -6.95 -7.12 -5.75
C GLU A 415 -6.51 -6.37 -4.49
N LYS A 416 -5.43 -6.80 -3.82
CA LYS A 416 -4.88 -6.21 -2.58
C LYS A 416 -5.92 -6.06 -1.45
N GLY A 417 -7.00 -6.84 -1.49
CA GLY A 417 -8.13 -6.74 -0.57
C GLY A 417 -8.01 -7.62 0.67
N GLN A 418 -8.47 -7.14 1.82
CA GLN A 418 -8.54 -7.95 3.04
C GLN A 418 -9.86 -8.72 3.07
N TYR A 419 -10.01 -9.72 2.21
CA TYR A 419 -11.21 -10.55 2.21
C TYR A 419 -11.28 -11.46 3.43
N LEU A 420 -12.49 -11.62 4.00
CA LEU A 420 -12.68 -12.39 5.23
C LEU A 420 -12.19 -13.85 5.12
N GLY A 421 -12.51 -14.51 4.00
CA GLY A 421 -12.10 -15.90 3.77
C GLY A 421 -10.59 -16.06 3.69
N ASP A 422 -9.93 -15.20 2.94
CA ASP A 422 -8.48 -15.19 2.75
C ASP A 422 -7.75 -14.79 4.05
N ALA A 423 -8.27 -13.77 4.73
CA ALA A 423 -7.71 -13.29 5.98
C ALA A 423 -7.73 -14.37 7.09
N VAL A 424 -8.76 -15.23 7.15
CA VAL A 424 -8.81 -16.33 8.12
C VAL A 424 -7.63 -17.29 7.91
N VAL A 425 -7.34 -17.66 6.67
CA VAL A 425 -6.24 -18.58 6.34
C VAL A 425 -4.89 -17.94 6.63
N THR A 426 -4.68 -16.72 6.13
CA THR A 426 -3.41 -15.98 6.29
C THR A 426 -3.13 -15.67 7.76
N ALA A 427 -4.14 -15.19 8.51
CA ALA A 427 -3.99 -14.87 9.92
C ALA A 427 -3.67 -16.10 10.78
N HIS A 428 -4.35 -17.22 10.53
CA HIS A 428 -4.08 -18.46 11.24
C HIS A 428 -2.63 -18.91 11.02
N ALA A 429 -2.18 -18.91 9.77
CA ALA A 429 -0.80 -19.27 9.43
C ALA A 429 0.21 -18.29 10.04
N GLN A 430 -0.05 -16.97 9.93
CA GLN A 430 0.84 -15.94 10.47
C GLN A 430 1.01 -16.05 11.98
N VAL A 431 -0.07 -16.28 12.72
CA VAL A 431 0.00 -16.48 14.18
C VAL A 431 0.78 -17.75 14.55
N LEU A 432 0.60 -18.84 13.80
CA LEU A 432 1.38 -20.08 14.02
C LEU A 432 2.87 -19.89 13.69
N LEU A 433 3.19 -19.09 12.67
CA LEU A 433 4.58 -18.83 12.25
C LEU A 433 5.32 -17.90 13.21
N THR A 434 4.63 -16.92 13.81
CA THR A 434 5.28 -15.80 14.50
C THR A 434 4.89 -15.65 15.98
N GLY A 435 3.80 -16.28 16.42
CA GLY A 435 3.22 -16.06 17.75
C GLY A 435 2.58 -14.67 17.95
N LYS A 436 2.64 -13.77 16.96
CA LYS A 436 2.08 -12.41 17.03
C LYS A 436 0.59 -12.41 16.67
N THR A 437 -0.19 -11.61 17.38
CA THR A 437 -1.65 -11.52 17.20
C THR A 437 -2.15 -10.12 16.90
N ASP A 438 -1.29 -9.11 16.84
CA ASP A 438 -1.66 -7.71 16.64
C ASP A 438 -2.35 -7.47 15.29
N MET A 439 -1.82 -8.05 14.20
CA MET A 439 -2.45 -7.98 12.89
C MET A 439 -3.81 -8.70 12.86
N LEU A 440 -3.91 -9.88 13.47
CA LEU A 440 -5.17 -10.60 13.60
C LEU A 440 -6.21 -9.78 14.39
N LEU A 441 -5.82 -9.19 15.52
CA LEU A 441 -6.72 -8.36 16.33
C LEU A 441 -7.16 -7.10 15.58
N LYS A 442 -6.26 -6.45 14.83
CA LYS A 442 -6.59 -5.34 13.94
C LYS A 442 -7.60 -5.77 12.87
N CYS A 443 -7.37 -6.91 12.23
CA CYS A 443 -8.25 -7.49 11.21
C CYS A 443 -9.66 -7.73 11.78
N ILE A 444 -9.78 -8.40 12.93
CA ILE A 444 -11.07 -8.64 13.61
C ILE A 444 -11.78 -7.30 13.92
N ASP A 445 -11.05 -6.32 14.46
CA ASP A 445 -11.62 -5.02 14.79
C ASP A 445 -12.15 -4.28 13.54
N GLN A 446 -11.43 -4.34 12.42
CA GLN A 446 -11.86 -3.75 11.16
C GLN A 446 -13.14 -4.42 10.63
N PHE A 447 -13.22 -5.75 10.67
CA PHE A 447 -14.46 -6.44 10.30
C PHE A 447 -15.62 -6.09 11.25
N ALA A 448 -15.37 -6.02 12.55
CA ALA A 448 -16.41 -5.64 13.52
C ALA A 448 -16.95 -4.21 13.28
N GLN A 449 -16.11 -3.29 12.82
CA GLN A 449 -16.55 -1.94 12.46
C GLN A 449 -17.54 -1.92 11.29
N THR A 450 -17.48 -2.90 10.40
CA THR A 450 -18.37 -3.00 9.24
C THR A 450 -19.82 -3.32 9.63
N ALA A 451 -20.06 -3.90 10.80
CA ALA A 451 -21.40 -4.14 11.32
C ALA A 451 -22.25 -2.87 11.50
N ARG A 452 -21.61 -1.69 11.54
CA ARG A 452 -22.32 -0.40 11.57
C ARG A 452 -23.03 -0.10 10.25
N VAL A 453 -22.54 -0.68 9.15
CA VAL A 453 -23.09 -0.46 7.80
C VAL A 453 -24.21 -1.43 7.52
N CYS A 454 -24.01 -2.69 7.89
CA CYS A 454 -25.01 -3.75 7.79
C CYS A 454 -25.13 -4.42 9.17
N PRO A 455 -25.99 -3.92 10.05
CA PRO A 455 -26.19 -4.52 11.37
C PRO A 455 -26.47 -6.04 11.27
N GLY A 456 -25.77 -6.82 12.09
CA GLY A 456 -25.88 -8.27 12.08
C GLY A 456 -25.06 -8.99 11.00
N LEU A 457 -24.33 -8.27 10.15
CA LEU A 457 -23.49 -8.84 9.08
C LEU A 457 -22.10 -8.23 9.09
N LEU A 458 -21.13 -9.04 8.74
CA LEU A 458 -19.78 -8.57 8.45
C LEU A 458 -19.61 -8.39 6.95
N ALA A 459 -18.81 -7.47 6.62
CA ALA A 459 -18.47 -7.20 5.25
C ALA A 459 -17.56 -8.29 4.65
N VAL A 460 -17.50 -8.33 3.32
CA VAL A 460 -16.60 -9.23 2.59
C VAL A 460 -15.14 -8.78 2.78
N ALA A 461 -14.90 -7.47 2.70
CA ALA A 461 -13.59 -6.86 2.94
C ALA A 461 -13.77 -5.50 3.65
N PRO A 462 -13.03 -5.19 4.74
CA PRO A 462 -13.25 -3.95 5.50
C PRO A 462 -12.81 -2.69 4.76
N GLY A 463 -11.71 -2.74 4.04
CA GLY A 463 -11.28 -1.63 3.19
C GLY A 463 -12.06 -1.65 1.88
N GLY A 464 -12.60 -0.53 1.44
CA GLY A 464 -13.26 -0.40 0.15
C GLY A 464 -14.54 -1.19 -0.03
N LEU A 465 -15.17 -1.59 1.02
CA LEU A 465 -16.43 -2.31 1.07
C LEU A 465 -17.58 -1.69 0.31
N MET A 466 -17.43 -0.42 0.00
CA MET A 466 -18.54 0.41 -0.38
C MET A 466 -19.21 -0.01 -1.69
N GLN A 467 -18.42 -0.45 -2.66
CA GLN A 467 -18.99 -0.93 -3.91
C GLN A 467 -19.83 -2.18 -3.69
N GLU A 468 -19.34 -3.10 -2.89
CA GLU A 468 -20.05 -4.36 -2.60
C GLU A 468 -21.27 -4.13 -1.71
N ILE A 469 -21.16 -3.27 -0.71
CA ILE A 469 -22.32 -2.86 0.11
C ILE A 469 -23.30 -2.04 -0.70
N ALA A 470 -22.83 -1.12 -1.53
CA ALA A 470 -23.69 -0.35 -2.40
C ALA A 470 -24.48 -1.25 -3.35
N ASP A 471 -23.83 -2.28 -3.90
CA ASP A 471 -24.50 -3.28 -4.72
C ASP A 471 -25.55 -4.07 -3.91
N PHE A 472 -25.24 -4.40 -2.68
CA PHE A 472 -26.17 -5.04 -1.76
C PHE A 472 -27.35 -4.15 -1.39
N SER A 473 -27.14 -2.86 -1.18
CA SER A 473 -28.21 -1.93 -0.83
C SER A 473 -29.26 -1.75 -1.93
N LEU A 474 -28.92 -2.01 -3.19
CA LEU A 474 -29.86 -2.01 -4.31
C LEU A 474 -30.97 -3.06 -4.19
N PHE A 475 -30.67 -4.15 -3.49
CA PHE A 475 -31.56 -5.32 -3.43
C PHE A 475 -32.21 -5.47 -2.06
N GLY A 476 -32.02 -4.48 -1.20
CA GLY A 476 -32.55 -4.52 0.16
C GLY A 476 -31.81 -5.50 1.07
N VAL A 477 -32.45 -5.81 2.18
CA VAL A 477 -31.85 -6.56 3.28
C VAL A 477 -31.38 -7.97 2.94
N SER A 478 -31.93 -8.57 1.89
CA SER A 478 -31.56 -9.91 1.44
C SER A 478 -30.21 -9.95 0.70
N ALA A 479 -29.71 -8.81 0.26
CA ALA A 479 -28.53 -8.74 -0.56
C ALA A 479 -27.23 -9.31 0.06
N PRO A 480 -26.91 -9.10 1.33
CA PRO A 480 -25.71 -9.64 1.95
C PRO A 480 -25.60 -11.16 1.88
N PHE A 481 -26.72 -11.86 1.84
CA PHE A 481 -26.75 -13.31 1.71
C PHE A 481 -26.64 -13.81 0.27
N TRP A 482 -26.75 -12.89 -0.71
CA TRP A 482 -27.05 -13.27 -2.09
C TRP A 482 -26.14 -12.64 -3.12
N GLY A 483 -25.11 -11.92 -2.70
CA GLY A 483 -24.27 -11.10 -3.59
C GLY A 483 -24.05 -11.70 -5.00
N ALA A 484 -23.79 -12.98 -5.08
CA ALA A 484 -23.54 -13.65 -6.36
C ALA A 484 -24.78 -13.97 -7.20
N GLU A 485 -25.98 -14.01 -6.63
CA GLU A 485 -27.21 -14.32 -7.38
C GLU A 485 -28.00 -13.11 -7.82
N ILE A 486 -27.89 -12.04 -7.08
CA ILE A 486 -28.74 -10.86 -7.23
C ILE A 486 -28.11 -9.87 -8.20
N VAL A 487 -26.79 -9.85 -8.30
CA VAL A 487 -26.07 -8.99 -9.24
C VAL A 487 -25.59 -9.81 -10.43
N PRO A 488 -26.31 -9.81 -11.56
CA PRO A 488 -25.98 -10.66 -12.71
C PRO A 488 -24.55 -10.47 -13.24
N ASN A 489 -24.04 -9.26 -13.13
CA ASN A 489 -22.68 -8.93 -13.60
C ASN A 489 -21.59 -9.43 -12.64
N HIS A 490 -21.90 -9.61 -11.37
CA HIS A 490 -20.98 -10.19 -10.39
C HIS A 490 -20.97 -11.72 -10.40
N LYS A 491 -21.89 -12.37 -11.08
CA LYS A 491 -21.89 -13.83 -11.23
C LYS A 491 -20.58 -14.37 -11.77
N GLN A 492 -19.89 -13.61 -12.60
CA GLN A 492 -18.65 -14.03 -13.21
C GLN A 492 -17.42 -13.85 -12.30
N ASN A 493 -17.45 -12.85 -11.41
CA ASN A 493 -16.29 -12.46 -10.64
C ASN A 493 -16.29 -12.97 -9.19
N TYR A 494 -17.45 -13.05 -8.54
CA TYR A 494 -17.57 -13.46 -7.13
C TYR A 494 -18.26 -14.81 -6.93
N GLY A 495 -18.97 -15.29 -7.93
CA GLY A 495 -19.69 -16.57 -7.86
C GLY A 495 -18.80 -17.81 -7.74
N GLY A 496 -17.48 -17.65 -7.93
CA GLY A 496 -16.56 -18.77 -7.93
C GLY A 496 -16.07 -19.20 -6.56
N PHE A 497 -16.02 -18.31 -5.59
CA PHE A 497 -15.29 -18.59 -4.35
C PHE A 497 -16.11 -18.58 -3.08
N PHE A 498 -17.07 -17.68 -2.92
CA PHE A 498 -18.01 -17.84 -1.81
C PHE A 498 -18.98 -18.92 -2.18
N ASN A 499 -18.40 -19.99 -2.20
CA ASN A 499 -18.84 -21.33 -2.12
C ASN A 499 -20.36 -21.42 -2.29
N MET A 500 -20.76 -21.62 -3.53
CA MET A 500 -22.15 -22.01 -3.83
C MET A 500 -22.69 -23.05 -2.84
N ASN A 501 -21.79 -23.86 -2.27
CA ASN A 501 -22.12 -24.89 -1.30
C ASN A 501 -22.51 -24.29 0.06
N VAL A 502 -21.77 -23.31 0.60
CA VAL A 502 -22.14 -22.64 1.88
C VAL A 502 -23.45 -21.87 1.70
N ARG A 503 -23.58 -21.16 0.59
CA ARG A 503 -24.80 -20.43 0.27
C ARG A 503 -26.01 -21.34 0.10
N ASN A 504 -25.84 -22.45 -0.63
CA ASN A 504 -26.90 -23.42 -0.81
C ASN A 504 -27.25 -24.12 0.52
N GLU A 505 -26.25 -24.34 1.38
CA GLU A 505 -26.49 -24.90 2.72
C GLU A 505 -27.26 -23.91 3.61
N ILE A 506 -26.87 -22.65 3.65
CA ILE A 506 -27.59 -21.59 4.38
C ILE A 506 -29.02 -21.47 3.86
N LYS A 507 -29.19 -21.40 2.53
CA LYS A 507 -30.50 -21.37 1.89
C LYS A 507 -31.36 -22.59 2.26
N ALA A 508 -30.75 -23.76 2.25
CA ALA A 508 -31.43 -24.99 2.63
C ALA A 508 -31.81 -25.00 4.12
N GLN A 509 -31.00 -24.42 4.98
CA GLN A 509 -31.29 -24.29 6.41
C GLN A 509 -32.44 -23.31 6.66
N ILE A 510 -32.46 -22.17 5.96
CA ILE A 510 -33.55 -21.17 6.04
C ILE A 510 -34.86 -21.80 5.57
N ILE A 511 -34.83 -22.51 4.43
CA ILE A 511 -36.01 -23.20 3.90
C ILE A 511 -36.49 -24.29 4.87
N ARG A 512 -35.57 -25.06 5.47
CA ARG A 512 -35.89 -26.08 6.47
C ARG A 512 -36.50 -25.50 7.74
N ALA A 513 -36.06 -24.30 8.13
CA ALA A 513 -36.62 -23.56 9.25
C ALA A 513 -37.97 -22.91 8.95
N GLY A 514 -38.41 -22.91 7.69
CA GLY A 514 -39.66 -22.27 7.27
C GLY A 514 -39.65 -20.75 7.36
N MET A 515 -38.47 -20.14 7.42
CA MET A 515 -38.29 -18.71 7.56
C MET A 515 -38.17 -18.03 6.17
N THR A 516 -38.69 -16.85 6.07
CA THR A 516 -38.39 -15.94 4.96
C THR A 516 -37.06 -15.26 5.21
N MET A 517 -36.46 -14.72 4.16
CA MET A 517 -35.20 -13.96 4.28
C MET A 517 -35.37 -12.71 5.15
N GLN A 518 -36.54 -12.08 5.10
CA GLN A 518 -36.83 -10.91 5.94
C GLN A 518 -36.82 -11.30 7.42
N GLU A 519 -37.46 -12.40 7.78
CA GLU A 519 -37.47 -12.90 9.17
C GLU A 519 -36.07 -13.23 9.68
N VAL A 520 -35.19 -13.76 8.81
CA VAL A 520 -33.78 -14.00 9.17
C VAL A 520 -33.04 -12.70 9.42
N VAL A 521 -33.25 -11.69 8.58
CA VAL A 521 -32.62 -10.38 8.74
C VAL A 521 -33.13 -9.69 10.01
N ASP A 522 -34.45 -9.72 10.25
CA ASP A 522 -35.05 -9.11 11.44
C ASP A 522 -34.49 -9.78 12.71
N LEU A 523 -34.37 -11.11 12.71
CA LEU A 523 -33.78 -11.86 13.81
C LEU A 523 -32.31 -11.46 14.08
N LEU A 524 -31.52 -11.36 13.02
CA LEU A 524 -30.11 -10.97 13.14
C LEU A 524 -29.95 -9.52 13.57
N SER A 525 -30.83 -8.64 13.11
CA SER A 525 -30.85 -7.22 13.51
C SER A 525 -31.24 -7.07 14.98
N ASP A 526 -32.17 -7.87 15.49
CA ASP A 526 -32.57 -7.85 16.89
C ASP A 526 -31.49 -8.42 17.81
N GLU A 527 -30.73 -9.41 17.35
CA GLU A 527 -29.71 -10.08 18.17
C GLU A 527 -28.38 -9.29 18.22
N TYR A 528 -28.03 -8.58 17.17
CA TYR A 528 -26.74 -7.87 17.03
C TYR A 528 -26.89 -6.34 16.93
N GLY A 529 -28.07 -5.81 16.95
CA GLY A 529 -28.56 -4.42 17.10
C GLY A 529 -27.79 -3.28 16.58
#